data_9b37f04968e5ea6bf33243fa96c1a488
#
_entry.id   9b37f04968e5ea6bf33243fa96c1a488
#
_cell.length_a   1.000
_cell.length_b   1.000
_cell.length_c   1.000
_cell.angle_alpha   90.00
_cell.angle_beta   90.00
_cell.angle_gamma   90.00
#
_symmetry.space_group_name_H-M   'P 1'
#
loop_
_entity.id
_entity.type
_entity.pdbx_description
1 polymer ?
#
loop_
_entity_poly.entity_id
_entity_poly.type
_entity_poly.pdbx_seq_one_letter_code
_entity_poly.pdbx_strand_id
1 'polypeptide(L)'
;MATDAVRNALKNGYLCVTLGTTSSYLVEEILGKYDKTKHVAGVIVPKGPSVTMRETRSYDAIFHMGKYIDNKKVVDILGELGPGDVIVKSPSALDSDFVPIILLAHPTGGSIGSFLGAAAAKNVTIMMPASLEKCIPVAYADFCHSFGLADWDFAIGMPVGAIAVPEGIPFTEIEALDTLFGVTAIPIAAGGVNGAEGSVTLFVEGENDDLQQTHEFLVSKIKGEPPFPKIDKVA
;
A
#
# COMPACT_ATOMS: atom_id res chain seq x y z
N MET A 1 9.14 -2.62 -7.12
CA MET A 1 9.97 -2.75 -8.35
C MET A 1 10.17 -4.22 -8.80
N ALA A 2 9.89 -5.22 -7.98
CA ALA A 2 10.12 -6.63 -8.34
C ALA A 2 9.26 -7.12 -9.53
N THR A 3 7.99 -6.69 -9.63
CA THR A 3 7.06 -7.17 -10.66
C THR A 3 7.33 -6.58 -12.05
N ASP A 4 7.14 -7.39 -13.10
CA ASP A 4 7.28 -6.94 -14.50
C ASP A 4 6.26 -5.84 -14.85
N ALA A 5 5.04 -5.94 -14.34
CA ALA A 5 4.00 -4.93 -14.58
C ALA A 5 4.45 -3.53 -14.11
N VAL A 6 5.00 -3.42 -12.90
CA VAL A 6 5.50 -2.14 -12.36
C VAL A 6 6.72 -1.64 -13.12
N ARG A 7 7.67 -2.53 -13.46
CA ARG A 7 8.85 -2.15 -14.26
C ARG A 7 8.47 -1.67 -15.65
N ASN A 8 7.52 -2.37 -16.29
CA ASN A 8 7.06 -1.99 -17.62
C ASN A 8 6.30 -0.66 -17.60
N ALA A 9 5.39 -0.46 -16.66
CA ALA A 9 4.67 0.82 -16.49
C ALA A 9 5.64 1.98 -16.24
N LEU A 10 6.66 1.80 -15.38
CA LEU A 10 7.67 2.83 -15.15
C LEU A 10 8.45 3.18 -16.42
N LYS A 11 8.83 2.18 -17.22
CA LYS A 11 9.69 2.37 -18.39
C LYS A 11 8.94 2.84 -19.64
N ASN A 12 7.75 2.30 -19.88
CA ASN A 12 7.07 2.41 -21.18
C ASN A 12 5.68 3.07 -21.10
N GLY A 13 5.14 3.34 -19.90
CA GLY A 13 3.81 3.89 -19.67
C GLY A 13 3.79 4.83 -18.49
N TYR A 14 2.66 4.83 -17.78
CA TYR A 14 2.47 5.53 -16.52
C TYR A 14 2.60 4.59 -15.32
N LEU A 15 3.45 4.96 -14.38
CA LEU A 15 3.45 4.43 -13.01
C LEU A 15 3.01 5.55 -12.06
N CYS A 16 1.86 5.39 -11.43
CA CYS A 16 1.28 6.36 -10.51
C CYS A 16 1.31 5.79 -9.09
N VAL A 17 2.07 6.39 -8.20
CA VAL A 17 2.19 5.96 -6.80
C VAL A 17 1.44 6.94 -5.91
N THR A 18 0.30 6.49 -5.35
CA THR A 18 -0.52 7.33 -4.47
C THR A 18 0.04 7.39 -3.06
N LEU A 19 -0.35 8.43 -2.32
CA LEU A 19 0.10 8.64 -0.94
C LEU A 19 -0.21 7.45 -0.03
N GLY A 20 0.79 6.97 0.69
CA GLY A 20 0.70 5.86 1.66
C GLY A 20 2.06 5.53 2.26
N THR A 21 2.08 4.95 3.47
CA THR A 21 3.32 4.57 4.14
C THR A 21 4.10 3.53 3.34
N THR A 22 3.46 2.41 2.97
CA THR A 22 4.11 1.35 2.17
C THR A 22 4.52 1.86 0.79
N SER A 23 3.65 2.62 0.10
CA SER A 23 3.95 3.14 -1.23
C SER A 23 5.08 4.19 -1.23
N SER A 24 5.35 4.86 -0.11
CA SER A 24 6.47 5.80 -0.01
C SER A 24 7.84 5.15 -0.15
N TYR A 25 7.98 3.88 0.25
CA TYR A 25 9.20 3.11 0.04
C TYR A 25 9.45 2.82 -1.44
N LEU A 26 8.39 2.59 -2.23
CA LEU A 26 8.53 2.45 -3.68
C LEU A 26 9.02 3.75 -4.33
N VAL A 27 8.51 4.89 -3.88
CA VAL A 27 8.98 6.21 -4.36
C VAL A 27 10.45 6.44 -4.01
N GLU A 28 10.84 6.11 -2.77
CA GLU A 28 12.24 6.17 -2.33
C GLU A 28 13.16 5.26 -3.16
N GLU A 29 12.72 4.04 -3.48
CA GLU A 29 13.47 3.10 -4.34
C GLU A 29 13.68 3.66 -5.75
N ILE A 30 12.70 4.36 -6.31
CA ILE A 30 12.79 4.90 -7.68
C ILE A 30 13.63 6.20 -7.71
N LEU A 31 13.42 7.09 -6.74
CA LEU A 31 14.05 8.42 -6.71
C LEU A 31 15.37 8.47 -5.93
N GLY A 32 15.70 7.40 -5.20
CA GLY A 32 16.82 7.36 -4.26
C GLY A 32 16.44 8.02 -2.93
N LYS A 33 16.93 9.22 -2.63
CA LYS A 33 16.60 9.92 -1.39
C LYS A 33 15.23 10.60 -1.47
N TYR A 34 14.31 10.24 -0.57
CA TYR A 34 12.95 10.78 -0.51
C TYR A 34 12.46 10.97 0.93
N ASP A 35 11.75 12.09 1.19
CA ASP A 35 11.11 12.31 2.49
C ASP A 35 9.77 11.55 2.53
N LYS A 36 9.79 10.31 3.02
CA LYS A 36 8.62 9.43 3.10
C LYS A 36 7.47 10.03 3.89
N THR A 37 7.73 10.91 4.88
CA THR A 37 6.67 11.51 5.71
C THR A 37 5.72 12.40 4.92
N LYS A 38 6.20 12.99 3.84
CA LYS A 38 5.37 13.83 2.94
C LYS A 38 4.48 13.00 2.01
N HIS A 39 4.83 11.73 1.79
CA HIS A 39 4.06 10.83 0.91
C HIS A 39 3.00 10.02 1.66
N VAL A 40 2.41 10.61 2.69
CA VAL A 40 1.40 9.94 3.52
C VAL A 40 0.16 10.81 3.67
N ALA A 41 -1.03 10.20 3.52
CA ALA A 41 -2.31 10.88 3.76
C ALA A 41 -3.04 10.28 4.97
N GLY A 42 -3.63 9.10 4.85
CA GLY A 42 -4.25 8.38 5.96
C GLY A 42 -3.22 7.63 6.80
N VAL A 43 -3.35 7.69 8.11
CA VAL A 43 -2.47 6.97 9.06
C VAL A 43 -3.30 6.46 10.23
N ILE A 44 -2.81 5.41 10.88
CA ILE A 44 -3.28 5.01 12.21
C ILE A 44 -2.15 5.36 13.18
N VAL A 45 -2.45 6.17 14.15
CA VAL A 45 -1.54 6.64 15.20
C VAL A 45 -2.14 6.29 16.57
N PRO A 46 -1.43 6.48 17.71
CA PRO A 46 -1.98 6.11 19.03
C PRO A 46 -3.34 6.71 19.36
N LYS A 47 -3.72 7.83 18.74
CA LYS A 47 -5.06 8.44 18.88
C LYS A 47 -6.10 7.89 17.88
N GLY A 48 -5.77 6.83 17.14
CA GLY A 48 -6.68 6.18 16.17
C GLY A 48 -6.46 6.62 14.71
N PRO A 49 -7.39 6.28 13.82
CA PRO A 49 -7.40 6.72 12.44
C PRO A 49 -7.33 8.24 12.33
N SER A 50 -6.42 8.73 11.51
CA SER A 50 -6.10 10.14 11.36
C SER A 50 -5.66 10.45 9.95
N VAL A 51 -5.56 11.73 9.60
CA VAL A 51 -4.98 12.18 8.33
C VAL A 51 -3.85 13.17 8.61
N THR A 52 -2.80 13.14 7.80
CA THR A 52 -1.73 14.14 7.88
C THR A 52 -2.28 15.51 7.46
N MET A 53 -1.68 16.59 7.92
CA MET A 53 -2.06 17.94 7.49
C MET A 53 -1.80 18.12 5.99
N ARG A 54 -2.75 18.74 5.27
CA ARG A 54 -2.68 18.86 3.80
C ARG A 54 -1.44 19.59 3.31
N GLU A 55 -1.04 20.62 4.01
CA GLU A 55 0.13 21.45 3.70
C GLU A 55 1.46 20.72 3.88
N THR A 56 1.48 19.57 4.56
CA THR A 56 2.67 18.76 4.74
C THR A 56 2.80 17.66 3.70
N ARG A 57 1.78 17.44 2.86
CA ARG A 57 1.75 16.35 1.89
C ARG A 57 2.38 16.75 0.55
N SER A 58 3.10 15.81 -0.05
CA SER A 58 3.42 15.86 -1.48
C SER A 58 2.17 15.58 -2.34
N TYR A 59 2.32 15.73 -3.64
CA TYR A 59 1.40 15.16 -4.63
C TYR A 59 1.63 13.64 -4.77
N ASP A 60 0.80 12.96 -5.56
CA ASP A 60 1.08 11.59 -5.96
C ASP A 60 2.40 11.55 -6.75
N ALA A 61 3.18 10.49 -6.60
CA ALA A 61 4.39 10.35 -7.40
C ALA A 61 4.02 9.69 -8.73
N ILE A 62 4.05 10.48 -9.79
CA ILE A 62 3.68 10.05 -11.14
C ILE A 62 4.93 9.98 -12.00
N PHE A 63 5.11 8.86 -12.67
CA PHE A 63 6.18 8.64 -13.64
C PHE A 63 5.57 8.32 -14.99
N HIS A 64 6.08 8.94 -16.03
CA HIS A 64 5.72 8.65 -17.41
C HIS A 64 6.99 8.40 -18.23
N MET A 65 7.12 7.20 -18.80
CA MET A 65 8.29 6.77 -19.55
C MET A 65 9.62 7.04 -18.81
N GLY A 66 9.67 6.67 -17.53
CA GLY A 66 10.82 6.85 -16.65
C GLY A 66 11.04 8.26 -16.11
N LYS A 67 10.24 9.25 -16.51
CA LYS A 67 10.37 10.64 -16.05
C LYS A 67 9.36 10.96 -14.97
N TYR A 68 9.82 11.52 -13.86
CA TYR A 68 8.96 12.02 -12.78
C TYR A 68 8.18 13.25 -13.24
N ILE A 69 6.86 13.26 -12.97
CA ILE A 69 5.97 14.39 -13.23
C ILE A 69 5.57 14.98 -11.88
N ASP A 70 5.99 16.20 -11.63
CA ASP A 70 5.72 16.88 -10.36
C ASP A 70 4.34 17.57 -10.35
N ASN A 71 3.83 17.81 -9.14
CA ASN A 71 2.62 18.60 -8.86
C ASN A 71 1.33 18.08 -9.54
N LYS A 72 1.24 16.77 -9.77
CA LYS A 72 0.06 16.09 -10.31
C LYS A 72 -0.50 15.07 -9.31
N LYS A 73 -1.80 14.84 -9.43
CA LYS A 73 -2.49 13.70 -8.81
C LYS A 73 -2.94 12.72 -9.88
N VAL A 74 -3.21 11.48 -9.49
CA VAL A 74 -3.75 10.48 -10.43
C VAL A 74 -5.00 10.99 -11.13
N VAL A 75 -5.87 11.68 -10.41
CA VAL A 75 -7.12 12.25 -10.98
C VAL A 75 -6.86 13.24 -12.14
N ASP A 76 -5.74 13.94 -12.12
CA ASP A 76 -5.41 14.94 -13.12
C ASP A 76 -4.97 14.34 -14.47
N ILE A 77 -4.62 13.05 -14.47
CA ILE A 77 -4.12 12.33 -15.65
C ILE A 77 -4.97 11.09 -16.02
N LEU A 78 -6.12 10.91 -15.38
CA LEU A 78 -7.00 9.75 -15.67
C LEU A 78 -7.37 9.63 -17.15
N GLY A 79 -7.45 10.75 -17.87
CA GLY A 79 -7.71 10.76 -19.29
C GLY A 79 -6.63 10.07 -20.13
N GLU A 80 -5.39 10.11 -19.66
CA GLU A 80 -4.18 9.63 -20.34
C GLU A 80 -3.88 8.15 -20.04
N LEU A 81 -4.41 7.60 -18.93
CA LEU A 81 -4.14 6.22 -18.52
C LEU A 81 -4.89 5.20 -19.37
N GLY A 82 -4.31 4.01 -19.51
CA GLY A 82 -4.85 2.89 -20.26
C GLY A 82 -4.22 1.55 -19.88
N PRO A 83 -4.47 0.49 -20.69
CA PRO A 83 -3.90 -0.83 -20.46
C PRO A 83 -2.36 -0.80 -20.42
N GLY A 84 -1.78 -1.48 -19.43
CA GLY A 84 -0.34 -1.50 -19.19
C GLY A 84 0.17 -0.44 -18.23
N ASP A 85 -0.65 0.58 -17.91
CA ASP A 85 -0.35 1.53 -16.84
C ASP A 85 -0.69 0.95 -15.48
N VAL A 86 0.01 1.42 -14.44
CA VAL A 86 -0.15 0.93 -13.06
C VAL A 86 -0.40 2.07 -12.09
N ILE A 87 -1.45 1.94 -11.29
CA ILE A 87 -1.67 2.76 -10.10
C ILE A 87 -1.30 1.92 -8.88
N VAL A 88 -0.37 2.41 -8.08
CA VAL A 88 0.02 1.81 -6.80
C VAL A 88 -0.73 2.49 -5.67
N LYS A 89 -1.48 1.72 -4.88
CA LYS A 89 -2.21 2.21 -3.72
C LYS A 89 -2.20 1.19 -2.59
N SER A 90 -1.58 1.56 -1.46
CA SER A 90 -1.58 0.69 -0.28
C SER A 90 -2.98 0.63 0.35
N PRO A 91 -3.47 -0.57 0.70
CA PRO A 91 -4.73 -0.75 1.40
C PRO A 91 -4.59 -0.42 2.89
N SER A 92 -5.73 -0.26 3.56
CA SER A 92 -5.80 -0.13 5.03
C SER A 92 -5.81 -1.49 5.71
N ALA A 93 -6.41 -2.49 5.09
CA ALA A 93 -6.45 -3.87 5.54
C ALA A 93 -6.48 -4.84 4.35
N LEU A 94 -6.16 -6.10 4.62
CA LEU A 94 -6.49 -7.26 3.79
C LEU A 94 -7.48 -8.10 4.60
N ASP A 95 -8.59 -8.49 4.01
CA ASP A 95 -9.59 -9.30 4.67
C ASP A 95 -9.20 -10.80 4.72
N SER A 96 -10.07 -11.66 5.24
CA SER A 96 -9.81 -13.10 5.32
C SER A 96 -9.63 -13.79 3.98
N ASP A 97 -10.11 -13.18 2.90
CA ASP A 97 -9.96 -13.66 1.53
C ASP A 97 -8.86 -12.90 0.75
N PHE A 98 -8.02 -12.16 1.46
CA PHE A 98 -6.97 -11.30 0.92
C PHE A 98 -7.49 -10.17 0.02
N VAL A 99 -8.77 -9.82 0.11
CA VAL A 99 -9.33 -8.67 -0.62
C VAL A 99 -8.85 -7.37 0.03
N PRO A 100 -8.23 -6.45 -0.73
CA PRO A 100 -7.78 -5.17 -0.18
C PRO A 100 -8.95 -4.28 0.24
N ILE A 101 -8.86 -3.70 1.44
CA ILE A 101 -9.84 -2.77 1.99
C ILE A 101 -9.19 -1.42 2.22
N ILE A 102 -9.90 -0.35 1.86
CA ILE A 102 -9.48 1.03 2.11
C ILE A 102 -10.47 1.70 3.05
N LEU A 103 -9.97 2.25 4.16
CA LEU A 103 -10.75 3.10 5.05
C LEU A 103 -10.95 4.49 4.43
N LEU A 104 -12.17 4.98 4.50
CA LEU A 104 -12.62 6.22 3.87
C LEU A 104 -12.95 7.26 4.94
N ALA A 105 -12.14 8.30 5.07
CA ALA A 105 -12.37 9.44 5.96
C ALA A 105 -12.90 10.69 5.21
N HIS A 106 -13.17 10.58 3.90
CA HIS A 106 -13.66 11.68 3.07
C HIS A 106 -15.00 11.32 2.42
N PRO A 107 -16.00 12.24 2.39
CA PRO A 107 -17.35 11.94 1.89
C PRO A 107 -17.41 11.44 0.44
N THR A 108 -16.43 11.76 -0.39
CA THR A 108 -16.36 11.30 -1.79
C THR A 108 -15.46 10.07 -1.98
N GLY A 109 -15.08 9.37 -0.88
CA GLY A 109 -14.19 8.22 -0.95
C GLY A 109 -12.71 8.55 -1.12
N GLY A 110 -12.33 9.83 -1.02
CA GLY A 110 -10.92 10.26 -1.12
C GLY A 110 -10.26 9.91 -2.46
N SER A 111 -8.98 9.55 -2.44
CA SER A 111 -8.25 9.25 -3.67
C SER A 111 -8.78 8.01 -4.39
N ILE A 112 -9.14 6.94 -3.68
CA ILE A 112 -9.68 5.73 -4.34
C ILE A 112 -11.01 6.04 -5.02
N GLY A 113 -11.90 6.80 -4.38
CA GLY A 113 -13.16 7.23 -4.96
C GLY A 113 -13.00 8.07 -6.22
N SER A 114 -11.87 8.77 -6.38
CA SER A 114 -11.61 9.62 -7.54
C SER A 114 -11.16 8.86 -8.79
N PHE A 115 -10.59 7.66 -8.66
CA PHE A 115 -10.02 6.97 -9.82
C PHE A 115 -10.48 5.51 -10.03
N LEU A 116 -11.08 4.84 -9.03
CA LEU A 116 -11.40 3.42 -9.10
C LEU A 116 -12.26 3.07 -10.33
N GLY A 117 -13.37 3.78 -10.53
CA GLY A 117 -14.24 3.54 -11.68
C GLY A 117 -13.56 3.81 -13.02
N ALA A 118 -12.73 4.85 -13.12
CA ALA A 118 -11.99 5.16 -14.33
C ALA A 118 -10.89 4.13 -14.61
N ALA A 119 -10.18 3.66 -13.56
CA ALA A 119 -9.17 2.62 -13.69
C ALA A 119 -9.79 1.31 -14.20
N ALA A 120 -10.91 0.88 -13.62
CA ALA A 120 -11.64 -0.31 -14.05
C ALA A 120 -12.12 -0.18 -15.51
N ALA A 121 -12.74 0.95 -15.88
CA ALA A 121 -13.23 1.18 -17.23
C ALA A 121 -12.14 1.19 -18.30
N LYS A 122 -10.90 1.54 -17.92
CA LYS A 122 -9.76 1.65 -18.83
C LYS A 122 -8.78 0.48 -18.74
N ASN A 123 -9.09 -0.53 -17.93
CA ASN A 123 -8.20 -1.67 -17.68
C ASN A 123 -6.81 -1.25 -17.19
N VAL A 124 -6.75 -0.26 -16.29
CA VAL A 124 -5.53 0.16 -15.61
C VAL A 124 -5.31 -0.77 -14.42
N THR A 125 -4.11 -1.28 -14.27
CA THR A 125 -3.78 -2.17 -13.15
C THR A 125 -3.70 -1.39 -11.83
N ILE A 126 -4.38 -1.86 -10.79
CA ILE A 126 -4.24 -1.34 -9.42
C ILE A 126 -3.41 -2.33 -8.61
N MET A 127 -2.15 -1.98 -8.35
CA MET A 127 -1.25 -2.76 -7.49
C MET A 127 -1.38 -2.27 -6.05
N MET A 128 -1.61 -3.19 -5.11
CA MET A 128 -1.93 -2.84 -3.72
C MET A 128 -0.92 -3.44 -2.73
N PRO A 129 0.28 -2.83 -2.60
CA PRO A 129 1.29 -3.33 -1.67
C PRO A 129 0.83 -3.15 -0.23
N ALA A 130 0.93 -4.22 0.55
CA ALA A 130 0.52 -4.29 1.94
C ALA A 130 1.45 -5.19 2.75
N SER A 131 1.75 -4.83 3.99
CA SER A 131 2.33 -5.77 4.94
C SER A 131 1.24 -6.72 5.46
N LEU A 132 1.61 -7.97 5.71
CA LEU A 132 0.74 -9.00 6.31
C LEU A 132 0.22 -8.62 7.72
N GLU A 133 0.84 -7.65 8.40
CA GLU A 133 0.31 -7.07 9.65
C GLU A 133 -1.09 -6.48 9.47
N LYS A 134 -1.49 -6.16 8.23
CA LYS A 134 -2.80 -5.59 7.89
C LYS A 134 -3.88 -6.64 7.65
N CYS A 135 -3.56 -7.94 7.73
CA CYS A 135 -4.56 -8.98 7.59
C CYS A 135 -5.54 -8.95 8.77
N ILE A 136 -6.85 -8.96 8.46
CA ILE A 136 -7.91 -9.05 9.45
C ILE A 136 -8.68 -10.37 9.27
N PRO A 137 -9.15 -11.02 10.36
CA PRO A 137 -9.72 -12.37 10.31
C PRO A 137 -11.22 -12.38 9.95
N VAL A 138 -11.71 -11.40 9.21
CA VAL A 138 -13.11 -11.29 8.77
C VAL A 138 -13.18 -10.88 7.32
N ALA A 139 -14.16 -11.42 6.60
CA ALA A 139 -14.43 -11.01 5.22
C ALA A 139 -15.10 -9.63 5.18
N TYR A 140 -14.77 -8.81 4.17
CA TYR A 140 -15.40 -7.50 3.99
C TYR A 140 -16.93 -7.60 3.88
N ALA A 141 -17.44 -8.66 3.26
CA ALA A 141 -18.85 -8.91 3.11
C ALA A 141 -19.62 -8.98 4.44
N ASP A 142 -18.95 -9.37 5.53
CA ASP A 142 -19.59 -9.51 6.85
C ASP A 142 -19.85 -8.16 7.54
N PHE A 143 -19.19 -7.09 7.09
CA PHE A 143 -19.33 -5.76 7.73
C PHE A 143 -19.51 -4.59 6.76
N CYS A 144 -19.57 -4.81 5.45
CA CYS A 144 -19.61 -3.74 4.44
C CYS A 144 -20.83 -2.79 4.56
N HIS A 145 -21.88 -3.21 5.24
CA HIS A 145 -23.07 -2.39 5.49
C HIS A 145 -23.23 -1.97 6.96
N SER A 146 -22.21 -2.23 7.80
CA SER A 146 -22.33 -2.01 9.24
C SER A 146 -22.01 -0.59 9.68
N PHE A 147 -21.27 0.17 8.86
CA PHE A 147 -20.86 1.53 9.23
C PHE A 147 -20.50 2.39 8.01
N GLY A 148 -20.64 3.70 8.18
CA GLY A 148 -20.19 4.76 7.27
C GLY A 148 -19.73 5.97 8.07
N LEU A 149 -19.41 7.07 7.44
CA LEU A 149 -18.88 8.25 8.12
C LEU A 149 -19.81 8.86 9.18
N ALA A 150 -21.12 8.69 9.05
CA ALA A 150 -22.14 9.27 9.92
C ALA A 150 -22.71 8.29 10.95
N ASP A 151 -22.29 7.02 10.95
CA ASP A 151 -22.92 5.98 11.76
C ASP A 151 -22.25 5.74 13.13
N TRP A 152 -21.25 6.55 13.47
CA TRP A 152 -20.48 6.41 14.70
C TRP A 152 -21.02 7.31 15.82
N ASP A 153 -21.55 6.70 16.89
CA ASP A 153 -21.85 7.42 18.14
C ASP A 153 -20.56 7.84 18.84
N PHE A 154 -19.53 6.97 18.82
CA PHE A 154 -18.22 7.20 19.41
C PHE A 154 -17.12 6.65 18.50
N ALA A 155 -16.03 7.40 18.36
CA ALA A 155 -14.84 6.94 17.62
C ALA A 155 -13.57 7.40 18.35
N ILE A 156 -12.58 6.51 18.42
CA ILE A 156 -11.21 6.90 18.78
C ILE A 156 -10.51 7.26 17.48
N GLY A 157 -10.20 8.53 17.27
CA GLY A 157 -9.73 9.07 15.99
C GLY A 157 -10.88 9.51 15.08
N MET A 158 -10.62 9.58 13.79
CA MET A 158 -11.63 9.99 12.80
C MET A 158 -12.65 8.88 12.52
N PRO A 159 -13.95 9.21 12.44
CA PRO A 159 -14.94 8.31 11.84
C PRO A 159 -14.53 7.93 10.42
N VAL A 160 -14.75 6.67 10.06
CA VAL A 160 -14.41 6.14 8.75
C VAL A 160 -15.54 5.28 8.18
N GLY A 161 -15.67 5.27 6.85
CA GLY A 161 -16.31 4.20 6.11
C GLY A 161 -15.25 3.26 5.54
N ALA A 162 -15.65 2.28 4.74
CA ALA A 162 -14.74 1.34 4.09
C ALA A 162 -15.20 0.99 2.68
N ILE A 163 -14.26 0.64 1.82
CA ILE A 163 -14.51 0.06 0.51
C ILE A 163 -13.55 -1.09 0.25
N ALA A 164 -14.05 -2.22 -0.24
CA ALA A 164 -13.22 -3.27 -0.81
C ALA A 164 -12.81 -2.92 -2.25
N VAL A 165 -11.65 -3.40 -2.66
CA VAL A 165 -11.11 -3.22 -4.02
C VAL A 165 -10.74 -4.62 -4.56
N PRO A 166 -11.72 -5.46 -4.89
CA PRO A 166 -11.47 -6.84 -5.31
C PRO A 166 -10.69 -6.96 -6.63
N GLU A 167 -10.72 -5.93 -7.47
CA GLU A 167 -9.90 -5.82 -8.69
C GLU A 167 -8.46 -5.34 -8.42
N GLY A 168 -8.16 -4.91 -7.20
CA GLY A 168 -6.82 -4.56 -6.76
C GLY A 168 -5.97 -5.81 -6.53
N ILE A 169 -4.75 -5.82 -7.04
CA ILE A 169 -3.82 -6.93 -6.88
C ILE A 169 -3.04 -6.74 -5.58
N PRO A 170 -3.32 -7.51 -4.52
CA PRO A 170 -2.52 -7.45 -3.30
C PRO A 170 -1.09 -7.90 -3.58
N PHE A 171 -0.13 -7.27 -2.93
CA PHE A 171 1.28 -7.61 -3.04
C PHE A 171 1.89 -7.51 -1.65
N THR A 172 2.11 -8.65 -1.02
CA THR A 172 2.60 -8.77 0.35
C THR A 172 4.02 -9.30 0.39
N GLU A 173 4.52 -9.62 1.58
CA GLU A 173 5.79 -10.30 1.77
C GLU A 173 5.81 -11.67 1.07
N ILE A 174 4.65 -12.33 0.93
CA ILE A 174 4.52 -13.64 0.26
C ILE A 174 4.86 -13.48 -1.23
N GLU A 175 4.14 -12.60 -1.93
CA GLU A 175 4.38 -12.36 -3.35
C GLU A 175 5.75 -11.74 -3.62
N ALA A 176 6.28 -10.97 -2.65
CA ALA A 176 7.60 -10.39 -2.77
C ALA A 176 8.71 -11.45 -2.73
N LEU A 177 8.63 -12.41 -1.82
CA LEU A 177 9.59 -13.50 -1.70
C LEU A 177 9.53 -14.46 -2.89
N ASP A 178 8.33 -14.83 -3.33
CA ASP A 178 8.13 -15.62 -4.54
C ASP A 178 8.72 -14.91 -5.77
N THR A 179 8.36 -13.65 -5.99
CA THR A 179 8.81 -12.87 -7.16
C THR A 179 10.32 -12.67 -7.21
N LEU A 180 10.97 -12.49 -6.05
CA LEU A 180 12.40 -12.20 -5.96
C LEU A 180 13.27 -13.46 -5.97
N PHE A 181 12.78 -14.55 -5.39
CA PHE A 181 13.62 -15.73 -5.10
C PHE A 181 12.98 -17.06 -5.51
N GLY A 182 11.70 -17.08 -5.93
CA GLY A 182 11.01 -18.32 -6.28
C GLY A 182 10.70 -19.22 -5.09
N VAL A 183 10.65 -18.68 -3.88
CA VAL A 183 10.36 -19.43 -2.64
C VAL A 183 8.91 -19.28 -2.22
N THR A 184 8.39 -20.29 -1.53
CA THR A 184 7.05 -20.26 -0.93
C THR A 184 7.14 -19.77 0.52
N ALA A 185 6.38 -18.72 0.86
CA ALA A 185 6.31 -18.18 2.20
C ALA A 185 4.92 -18.40 2.82
N ILE A 186 4.87 -18.92 4.05
CA ILE A 186 3.64 -19.25 4.76
C ILE A 186 3.63 -18.50 6.09
N PRO A 187 2.64 -17.60 6.36
CA PRO A 187 2.48 -16.99 7.67
C PRO A 187 2.10 -18.01 8.72
N ILE A 188 2.87 -18.11 9.79
CA ILE A 188 2.67 -19.11 10.86
C ILE A 188 2.41 -18.50 12.25
N ALA A 189 2.72 -17.23 12.45
CA ALA A 189 2.42 -16.48 13.66
C ALA A 189 2.45 -14.99 13.39
N ALA A 190 1.81 -14.19 14.24
CA ALA A 190 1.81 -12.75 14.20
C ALA A 190 1.88 -12.15 15.61
N GLY A 191 2.37 -10.91 15.71
CA GLY A 191 2.56 -10.17 16.95
C GLY A 191 4.02 -10.19 17.41
N GLY A 192 4.34 -9.34 18.37
CA GLY A 192 5.67 -9.21 18.94
C GLY A 192 5.72 -8.18 20.04
N VAL A 193 6.90 -8.02 20.64
CA VAL A 193 7.20 -7.07 21.71
C VAL A 193 8.59 -6.45 21.49
N ASN A 194 8.90 -5.37 22.20
CA ASN A 194 10.22 -4.72 22.18
C ASN A 194 10.68 -4.29 20.77
N GLY A 195 9.80 -3.67 20.01
CA GLY A 195 10.07 -3.20 18.66
C GLY A 195 9.70 -4.19 17.55
N ALA A 196 9.11 -5.33 17.91
CA ALA A 196 8.56 -6.31 16.98
C ALA A 196 7.01 -6.29 16.92
N GLU A 197 6.38 -5.24 17.46
CA GLU A 197 4.92 -5.05 17.39
C GLU A 197 4.48 -5.01 15.93
N GLY A 198 3.43 -5.76 15.57
CA GLY A 198 2.94 -5.89 14.19
C GLY A 198 3.74 -6.87 13.32
N SER A 199 4.74 -7.56 13.85
CA SER A 199 5.51 -8.53 13.06
C SER A 199 4.68 -9.76 12.68
N VAL A 200 5.03 -10.36 11.54
CA VAL A 200 4.50 -11.65 11.08
C VAL A 200 5.67 -12.61 10.90
N THR A 201 5.55 -13.80 11.49
CA THR A 201 6.54 -14.85 11.34
C THR A 201 6.19 -15.69 10.11
N LEU A 202 7.13 -15.84 9.20
CA LEU A 202 6.99 -16.62 7.98
C LEU A 202 7.83 -17.90 8.07
N PHE A 203 7.22 -19.03 7.71
CA PHE A 203 7.94 -20.22 7.32
C PHE A 203 8.21 -20.13 5.82
N VAL A 204 9.45 -20.38 5.39
CA VAL A 204 9.85 -20.25 3.98
C VAL A 204 10.44 -21.58 3.52
N GLU A 205 9.96 -22.08 2.39
CA GLU A 205 10.44 -23.32 1.75
C GLU A 205 10.78 -23.09 0.29
N GLY A 206 11.75 -23.85 -0.23
CA GLY A 206 12.23 -23.75 -1.59
C GLY A 206 13.50 -24.56 -1.79
N GLU A 207 14.16 -24.42 -2.92
CA GLU A 207 15.45 -25.03 -3.18
C GLU A 207 16.55 -24.36 -2.31
N ASN A 208 17.60 -25.11 -1.96
CA ASN A 208 18.63 -24.65 -1.04
C ASN A 208 19.30 -23.32 -1.46
N ASP A 209 19.59 -23.17 -2.74
CA ASP A 209 20.25 -21.97 -3.27
C ASP A 209 19.34 -20.74 -3.17
N ASP A 210 18.04 -20.89 -3.43
CA ASP A 210 17.03 -19.83 -3.34
C ASP A 210 16.79 -19.45 -1.88
N LEU A 211 16.74 -20.42 -0.97
CA LEU A 211 16.64 -20.19 0.48
C LEU A 211 17.86 -19.43 1.02
N GLN A 212 19.07 -19.80 0.56
CA GLN A 212 20.28 -19.09 0.96
C GLN A 212 20.25 -17.63 0.48
N GLN A 213 19.92 -17.38 -0.78
CA GLN A 213 19.79 -16.02 -1.32
C GLN A 213 18.74 -15.21 -0.58
N THR A 214 17.57 -15.81 -0.30
CA THR A 214 16.51 -15.21 0.50
C THR A 214 17.02 -14.79 1.87
N HIS A 215 17.66 -15.70 2.60
CA HIS A 215 18.20 -15.43 3.92
C HIS A 215 19.26 -14.32 3.90
N GLU A 216 20.20 -14.36 2.95
CA GLU A 216 21.24 -13.33 2.81
C GLU A 216 20.61 -11.95 2.52
N PHE A 217 19.61 -11.88 1.65
CA PHE A 217 18.88 -10.64 1.36
C PHE A 217 18.16 -10.10 2.59
N LEU A 218 17.40 -10.94 3.29
CA LEU A 218 16.67 -10.52 4.48
C LEU A 218 17.59 -10.02 5.58
N VAL A 219 18.72 -10.68 5.81
CA VAL A 219 19.68 -10.28 6.84
C VAL A 219 20.44 -9.02 6.45
N SER A 220 20.81 -8.85 5.17
CA SER A 220 21.65 -7.73 4.73
C SER A 220 20.89 -6.48 4.32
N LYS A 221 19.62 -6.61 3.91
CA LYS A 221 18.83 -5.50 3.34
C LYS A 221 17.59 -5.14 4.16
N ILE A 222 16.97 -6.10 4.84
CA ILE A 222 15.71 -5.88 5.54
C ILE A 222 15.91 -5.77 7.04
N LYS A 223 16.70 -6.70 7.62
CA LYS A 223 16.97 -6.71 9.06
C LYS A 223 17.68 -5.42 9.48
N GLY A 224 17.07 -4.71 10.44
CA GLY A 224 17.61 -3.44 10.94
C GLY A 224 17.14 -2.21 10.16
N GLU A 225 16.20 -2.37 9.22
CA GLU A 225 15.51 -1.21 8.64
C GLU A 225 14.92 -0.36 9.78
N PRO A 226 15.18 0.95 9.81
CA PRO A 226 14.65 1.80 10.86
C PRO A 226 13.11 1.88 10.77
N PRO A 227 12.44 2.13 11.91
CA PRO A 227 11.00 2.33 11.90
C PRO A 227 10.62 3.49 10.97
N PHE A 228 9.39 3.46 10.46
CA PHE A 228 8.88 4.56 9.65
C PHE A 228 9.07 5.89 10.38
N PRO A 229 9.58 6.94 9.71
CA PRO A 229 9.83 8.22 10.35
C PRO A 229 8.58 8.79 10.99
N LYS A 230 8.72 9.42 12.17
CA LYS A 230 7.60 9.96 12.91
C LYS A 230 6.84 11.02 12.11
N ILE A 231 5.51 10.93 12.12
CA ILE A 231 4.61 11.89 11.51
C ILE A 231 4.05 12.78 12.62
N ASP A 232 4.55 14.02 12.72
CA ASP A 232 4.21 14.92 13.84
C ASP A 232 2.91 15.69 13.63
N LYS A 233 2.52 15.94 12.37
CA LYS A 233 1.36 16.78 12.03
C LYS A 233 0.21 15.95 11.47
N VAL A 234 -0.68 15.51 12.35
CA VAL A 234 -1.92 14.80 12.03
C VAL A 234 -3.14 15.54 12.60
N ALA A 235 -4.23 15.54 11.83
CA ALA A 235 -5.52 16.10 12.25
C ALA A 235 -6.27 15.12 13.17
#